data_4fc742251839dcdc6faa556783834a6c
#
_entry.id   4fc742251839dcdc6faa556783834a6c
#
_cell.length_a   1.000
_cell.length_b   1.000
_cell.length_c   1.000
_cell.angle_alpha   90.00
_cell.angle_beta   90.00
_cell.angle_gamma   90.00
#
_symmetry.space_group_name_H-M   'P 1'
#
loop_
_entity.id
_entity.type
_entity.pdbx_description
1 polymer ?
#
loop_
_entity_poly.entity_id
_entity_poly.type
_entity_poly.pdbx_seq_one_letter_code
_entity_poly.pdbx_strand_id
1 'polypeptide(L)'
;MRVLCGTDFSERSEAAGVLGALLAQRSGGDLTLVHVLDTRTTGIGPVAVLDALDESARDKLAHAAERLRALGATVSVELPAGWPDEALLAEAKRHDNALLVLPAIGRRDGAGVRLGKTCERTLRGAESPMLVLRDPAPLVAWLRGERALRMLIAYDFTPQADAAVLFAERLAELGACRPVAAYVDDPQREAARMGLFDSPGQAQQHLRDEIARRLARAVPALPIDVVVAGHDGDPGARLAHLAEREEADLVIVGSHQRGTVERWFAGSVSLDLLRDAATNVLVVPGAAAAAVSQLPPAVKRILVATDLSPVGNRAVAYALAVAPSDGEVIVVHALSPNLMRDGQHGRPSYARFAAEHRAVLDERRAELAALLPKDAGGRKLRIEIVEHERAERGIIETIEREAPDLVCVGTIGRTGAIATVLGSTAQALVRGCRRPLLLVQPQDR
;
A
#
# COMPACT_ATOMS: atom_id res chain seq x y z
N MET A 1 -2.96 2.51 -20.14
CA MET A 1 -1.93 1.83 -19.29
C MET A 1 -0.80 1.39 -20.20
N ARG A 2 0.45 1.71 -19.89
CA ARG A 2 1.61 1.15 -20.61
C ARG A 2 1.88 -0.26 -20.13
N VAL A 3 2.11 -1.17 -21.04
CA VAL A 3 2.39 -2.57 -20.75
C VAL A 3 3.74 -2.95 -21.37
N LEU A 4 4.59 -3.62 -20.60
CA LEU A 4 5.85 -4.18 -21.09
C LEU A 4 5.78 -5.69 -20.94
N CYS A 5 6.00 -6.43 -22.03
CA CYS A 5 5.95 -7.88 -22.03
C CYS A 5 7.30 -8.48 -22.48
N GLY A 6 7.90 -9.29 -21.62
CA GLY A 6 9.09 -10.07 -21.99
C GLY A 6 8.73 -11.32 -22.77
N THR A 7 9.45 -11.59 -23.86
CA THR A 7 9.25 -12.81 -24.68
C THR A 7 10.53 -13.61 -24.86
N ASP A 8 10.42 -14.92 -24.73
CA ASP A 8 11.43 -15.91 -25.12
C ASP A 8 10.97 -16.76 -26.30
N PHE A 9 9.91 -16.29 -26.98
CA PHE A 9 9.23 -16.97 -28.09
C PHE A 9 8.66 -18.35 -27.74
N SER A 10 8.40 -18.62 -26.46
CA SER A 10 7.62 -19.78 -26.03
C SER A 10 6.12 -19.49 -26.12
N GLU A 11 5.30 -20.54 -26.21
CA GLU A 11 3.84 -20.42 -26.21
C GLU A 11 3.33 -19.61 -25.00
N ARG A 12 3.97 -19.77 -23.84
CA ARG A 12 3.62 -19.01 -22.61
C ARG A 12 3.91 -17.52 -22.73
N SER A 13 5.06 -17.17 -23.32
CA SER A 13 5.41 -15.76 -23.54
C SER A 13 4.58 -15.14 -24.68
N GLU A 14 4.17 -15.93 -25.67
CA GLU A 14 3.21 -15.48 -26.68
C GLU A 14 1.85 -15.19 -26.08
N ALA A 15 1.35 -16.08 -25.21
CA ALA A 15 0.10 -15.87 -24.49
C ALA A 15 0.16 -14.64 -23.56
N ALA A 16 1.32 -14.39 -22.92
CA ALA A 16 1.56 -13.16 -22.15
C ALA A 16 1.51 -11.92 -23.06
N GLY A 17 2.09 -12.00 -24.27
CA GLY A 17 2.01 -10.94 -25.28
C GLY A 17 0.58 -10.63 -25.70
N VAL A 18 -0.25 -11.66 -25.94
CA VAL A 18 -1.68 -11.48 -26.27
C VAL A 18 -2.41 -10.79 -25.14
N LEU A 19 -2.20 -11.20 -23.89
CA LEU A 19 -2.80 -10.55 -22.73
C LEU A 19 -2.33 -9.10 -22.62
N GLY A 20 -1.02 -8.84 -22.79
CA GLY A 20 -0.46 -7.48 -22.76
C GLY A 20 -1.05 -6.58 -23.84
N ALA A 21 -1.26 -7.09 -25.05
CA ALA A 21 -1.90 -6.35 -26.15
C ALA A 21 -3.35 -5.98 -25.83
N LEU A 22 -4.12 -6.93 -25.29
CA LEU A 22 -5.52 -6.66 -24.88
C LEU A 22 -5.61 -5.65 -23.72
N LEU A 23 -4.71 -5.73 -22.75
CA LEU A 23 -4.62 -4.75 -21.65
C LEU A 23 -4.29 -3.36 -22.18
N ALA A 24 -3.30 -3.23 -23.06
CA ALA A 24 -2.93 -1.99 -23.71
C ALA A 24 -4.11 -1.40 -24.50
N GLN A 25 -4.72 -2.21 -25.37
CA GLN A 25 -5.87 -1.79 -26.16
C GLN A 25 -7.04 -1.30 -25.29
N ARG A 26 -7.45 -2.09 -24.29
CA ARG A 26 -8.60 -1.75 -23.42
C ARG A 26 -8.35 -0.51 -22.59
N SER A 27 -7.13 -0.27 -22.17
CA SER A 27 -6.74 0.90 -21.37
C SER A 27 -6.37 2.13 -22.20
N GLY A 28 -6.45 2.09 -23.53
CA GLY A 28 -6.01 3.16 -24.41
C GLY A 28 -4.51 3.46 -24.34
N GLY A 29 -3.71 2.46 -23.97
CA GLY A 29 -2.25 2.56 -23.86
C GLY A 29 -1.51 1.83 -24.98
N ASP A 30 -0.25 1.49 -24.71
CA ASP A 30 0.68 0.83 -25.63
C ASP A 30 1.33 -0.40 -25.00
N LEU A 31 1.75 -1.33 -25.86
CA LEU A 31 2.54 -2.51 -25.51
C LEU A 31 3.96 -2.36 -26.03
N THR A 32 4.96 -2.55 -25.18
CA THR A 32 6.35 -2.78 -25.57
C THR A 32 6.67 -4.26 -25.44
N LEU A 33 6.96 -4.94 -26.55
CA LEU A 33 7.38 -6.33 -26.55
C LEU A 33 8.90 -6.40 -26.53
N VAL A 34 9.47 -7.04 -25.51
CA VAL A 34 10.92 -7.09 -25.26
C VAL A 34 11.43 -8.50 -25.39
N HIS A 35 12.40 -8.73 -26.29
CA HIS A 35 13.22 -9.94 -26.28
C HIS A 35 14.65 -9.58 -25.91
N VAL A 36 15.25 -10.30 -24.98
CA VAL A 36 16.61 -10.02 -24.52
C VAL A 36 17.59 -11.04 -25.13
N LEU A 37 18.59 -10.54 -25.83
CA LEU A 37 19.72 -11.34 -26.29
C LEU A 37 20.61 -11.69 -25.09
N ASP A 38 20.42 -12.90 -24.55
CA ASP A 38 21.12 -13.38 -23.36
C ASP A 38 22.61 -13.61 -23.63
N THR A 39 23.44 -12.66 -23.24
CA THR A 39 24.89 -12.68 -23.45
C THR A 39 25.62 -13.84 -22.75
N ARG A 40 24.99 -14.50 -21.78
CA ARG A 40 25.55 -15.70 -21.12
C ARG A 40 25.53 -16.92 -22.05
N THR A 41 24.61 -16.96 -22.98
CA THR A 41 24.45 -18.08 -23.92
C THR A 41 25.15 -17.84 -25.24
N THR A 42 25.46 -16.57 -25.54
CA THR A 42 26.19 -16.17 -26.75
C THR A 42 27.70 -16.17 -26.56
N GLY A 43 28.19 -16.71 -25.41
CA GLY A 43 29.59 -16.73 -25.05
C GLY A 43 30.49 -17.24 -26.19
N ILE A 44 31.41 -16.37 -26.66
CA ILE A 44 32.58 -16.66 -27.51
C ILE A 44 32.25 -17.49 -28.77
N GLY A 45 31.34 -16.98 -29.57
CA GLY A 45 31.15 -17.46 -30.95
C GLY A 45 31.76 -16.48 -31.98
N PRO A 46 32.03 -16.89 -33.23
CA PRO A 46 32.38 -15.96 -34.28
C PRO A 46 31.31 -14.86 -34.41
N VAL A 47 31.74 -13.62 -34.70
CA VAL A 47 30.84 -12.45 -34.88
C VAL A 47 29.67 -12.73 -35.80
N ALA A 48 29.90 -13.48 -36.90
CA ALA A 48 28.86 -13.91 -37.84
C ALA A 48 27.73 -14.75 -37.20
N VAL A 49 28.00 -15.48 -36.12
CA VAL A 49 26.95 -16.27 -35.42
C VAL A 49 26.13 -15.34 -34.53
N LEU A 50 26.74 -14.32 -33.95
CA LEU A 50 26.03 -13.33 -33.17
C LEU A 50 25.12 -12.46 -34.03
N ASP A 51 25.59 -12.05 -35.23
CA ASP A 51 24.81 -11.29 -36.19
C ASP A 51 23.62 -12.12 -36.72
N ALA A 52 23.81 -13.39 -37.01
CA ALA A 52 22.72 -14.29 -37.47
C ALA A 52 21.68 -14.56 -36.37
N LEU A 53 22.10 -14.63 -35.09
CA LEU A 53 21.18 -14.77 -33.96
C LEU A 53 20.38 -13.47 -33.72
N ASP A 54 21.01 -12.35 -33.87
CA ASP A 54 20.36 -11.02 -33.79
C ASP A 54 19.31 -10.85 -34.90
N GLU A 55 19.65 -11.15 -36.15
CA GLU A 55 18.72 -11.08 -37.29
C GLU A 55 17.52 -12.02 -37.11
N SER A 56 17.77 -13.29 -36.75
CA SER A 56 16.69 -14.24 -36.47
C SER A 56 15.79 -13.81 -35.31
N ALA A 57 16.34 -13.18 -34.26
CA ALA A 57 15.56 -12.67 -33.14
C ALA A 57 14.71 -11.45 -33.55
N ARG A 58 15.26 -10.56 -34.39
CA ARG A 58 14.52 -9.39 -34.95
C ARG A 58 13.33 -9.84 -35.78
N ASP A 59 13.52 -10.81 -36.68
CA ASP A 59 12.45 -11.35 -37.52
C ASP A 59 11.32 -11.95 -36.69
N LYS A 60 11.67 -12.80 -35.72
CA LYS A 60 10.68 -13.38 -34.80
C LYS A 60 9.93 -12.32 -33.99
N LEU A 61 10.65 -11.31 -33.51
CA LEU A 61 10.07 -10.24 -32.72
C LEU A 61 9.12 -9.39 -33.59
N ALA A 62 9.51 -9.09 -34.83
CA ALA A 62 8.68 -8.36 -35.78
C ALA A 62 7.38 -9.13 -36.09
N HIS A 63 7.48 -10.44 -36.41
CA HIS A 63 6.31 -11.28 -36.61
C HIS A 63 5.38 -11.38 -35.38
N ALA A 64 5.95 -11.49 -34.18
CA ALA A 64 5.17 -11.48 -32.97
C ALA A 64 4.43 -10.15 -32.79
N ALA A 65 5.11 -9.03 -33.05
CA ALA A 65 4.51 -7.69 -32.94
C ALA A 65 3.38 -7.49 -33.97
N GLU A 66 3.53 -7.97 -35.21
CA GLU A 66 2.46 -7.90 -36.22
C GLU A 66 1.21 -8.65 -35.80
N ARG A 67 1.34 -9.87 -35.25
CA ARG A 67 0.21 -10.63 -34.70
C ARG A 67 -0.49 -9.89 -33.57
N LEU A 68 0.27 -9.21 -32.70
CA LEU A 68 -0.29 -8.44 -31.59
C LEU A 68 -0.95 -7.13 -32.05
N ARG A 69 -0.41 -6.47 -33.08
CA ARG A 69 -1.04 -5.31 -33.74
C ARG A 69 -2.38 -5.67 -34.39
N ALA A 70 -2.49 -6.87 -34.92
CA ALA A 70 -3.76 -7.39 -35.49
C ALA A 70 -4.88 -7.49 -34.44
N LEU A 71 -4.56 -7.51 -33.14
CA LEU A 71 -5.53 -7.42 -32.04
C LEU A 71 -6.00 -5.98 -31.76
N GLY A 72 -5.51 -4.99 -32.51
CA GLY A 72 -5.85 -3.57 -32.34
C GLY A 72 -5.00 -2.81 -31.32
N ALA A 73 -3.90 -3.39 -30.85
CA ALA A 73 -2.99 -2.74 -29.91
C ALA A 73 -1.89 -1.95 -30.66
N THR A 74 -1.45 -0.82 -30.08
CA THR A 74 -0.21 -0.16 -30.47
C THR A 74 0.96 -0.93 -29.88
N VAL A 75 1.85 -1.47 -30.73
CA VAL A 75 2.95 -2.34 -30.29
C VAL A 75 4.30 -1.81 -30.80
N SER A 76 5.20 -1.53 -29.86
CA SER A 76 6.63 -1.32 -30.09
C SER A 76 7.43 -2.56 -29.74
N VAL A 77 8.66 -2.64 -30.23
CA VAL A 77 9.57 -3.77 -29.99
C VAL A 77 10.93 -3.29 -29.53
N GLU A 78 11.53 -4.01 -28.58
CA GLU A 78 12.87 -3.74 -28.06
C GLU A 78 13.68 -5.04 -28.02
N LEU A 79 14.96 -4.96 -28.41
CA LEU A 79 15.88 -6.09 -28.49
C LEU A 79 17.20 -5.75 -27.74
N PRO A 80 17.16 -5.55 -26.43
CA PRO A 80 18.37 -5.29 -25.67
C PRO A 80 19.24 -6.54 -25.52
N ALA A 81 20.55 -6.33 -25.42
CA ALA A 81 21.50 -7.38 -25.07
C ALA A 81 21.84 -7.31 -23.58
N GLY A 82 22.03 -8.46 -22.94
CA GLY A 82 22.41 -8.49 -21.53
C GLY A 82 21.79 -9.64 -20.74
N TRP A 83 21.70 -9.46 -19.44
CA TRP A 83 20.99 -10.37 -18.56
C TRP A 83 19.49 -10.12 -18.65
N PRO A 84 18.66 -11.15 -18.90
CA PRO A 84 17.24 -10.94 -19.16
C PRO A 84 16.49 -10.18 -18.07
N ASP A 85 16.77 -10.47 -16.80
CA ASP A 85 16.18 -9.78 -15.65
C ASP A 85 16.60 -8.32 -15.58
N GLU A 86 17.90 -8.01 -15.73
CA GLU A 86 18.42 -6.64 -15.70
C GLU A 86 17.92 -5.81 -16.89
N ALA A 87 17.93 -6.38 -18.08
CA ALA A 87 17.43 -5.71 -19.28
C ALA A 87 15.94 -5.40 -19.21
N LEU A 88 15.11 -6.34 -18.73
CA LEU A 88 13.68 -6.11 -18.52
C LEU A 88 13.41 -5.02 -17.48
N LEU A 89 14.17 -4.97 -16.39
CA LEU A 89 14.06 -3.93 -15.38
C LEU A 89 14.49 -2.57 -15.91
N ALA A 90 15.56 -2.51 -16.71
CA ALA A 90 16.01 -1.28 -17.34
C ALA A 90 14.97 -0.72 -18.33
N GLU A 91 14.33 -1.61 -19.13
CA GLU A 91 13.24 -1.21 -20.01
C GLU A 91 12.01 -0.74 -19.24
N ALA A 92 11.60 -1.46 -18.19
CA ALA A 92 10.47 -1.07 -17.35
C ALA A 92 10.69 0.33 -16.75
N LYS A 93 11.92 0.63 -16.34
CA LYS A 93 12.28 1.95 -15.78
C LYS A 93 12.22 3.08 -16.82
N ARG A 94 12.54 2.80 -18.09
CA ARG A 94 12.41 3.79 -19.18
C ARG A 94 10.95 4.15 -19.49
N HIS A 95 10.02 3.26 -19.18
CA HIS A 95 8.59 3.39 -19.48
C HIS A 95 7.74 3.76 -18.27
N ASP A 96 8.19 4.63 -17.39
CA ASP A 96 7.49 5.17 -16.21
C ASP A 96 6.26 4.36 -15.76
N ASN A 97 6.43 3.49 -14.76
CA ASN A 97 5.36 2.67 -14.17
C ASN A 97 4.60 1.74 -15.13
N ALA A 98 5.22 1.27 -16.21
CA ALA A 98 4.65 0.27 -17.07
C ALA A 98 4.30 -1.01 -16.28
N LEU A 99 3.15 -1.61 -16.57
CA LEU A 99 2.84 -2.95 -16.06
C LEU A 99 3.73 -3.97 -16.77
N LEU A 100 4.62 -4.60 -16.01
CA LEU A 100 5.47 -5.68 -16.54
C LEU A 100 4.69 -7.00 -16.52
N VAL A 101 4.55 -7.66 -17.67
CA VAL A 101 3.84 -8.94 -17.82
C VAL A 101 4.84 -10.01 -18.19
N LEU A 102 5.01 -11.02 -17.35
CA LEU A 102 5.89 -12.14 -17.58
C LEU A 102 5.18 -13.47 -17.29
N PRO A 103 5.44 -14.54 -18.10
CA PRO A 103 5.02 -15.88 -17.71
C PRO A 103 5.78 -16.32 -16.46
N ALA A 104 5.10 -17.08 -15.57
CA ALA A 104 5.72 -17.60 -14.36
C ALA A 104 6.96 -18.46 -14.65
N ILE A 105 6.94 -19.20 -15.75
CA ILE A 105 8.03 -20.07 -16.21
C ILE A 105 8.30 -19.86 -17.70
N GLY A 106 9.58 -19.82 -18.06
CA GLY A 106 10.05 -19.65 -19.43
C GLY A 106 10.34 -20.97 -20.15
N ARG A 107 10.86 -20.86 -21.38
CA ARG A 107 11.18 -22.00 -22.26
C ARG A 107 12.21 -22.97 -21.68
N ARG A 108 13.17 -22.47 -20.88
CA ARG A 108 14.28 -23.26 -20.33
C ARG A 108 13.97 -23.87 -18.96
N ASP A 109 12.83 -23.56 -18.38
CA ASP A 109 12.46 -24.07 -17.09
C ASP A 109 11.93 -25.50 -17.20
N GLY A 110 12.44 -26.40 -16.35
CA GLY A 110 12.10 -27.83 -16.37
C GLY A 110 10.73 -28.13 -15.77
N ALA A 111 10.29 -29.37 -15.92
CA ALA A 111 9.08 -29.86 -15.26
C ALA A 111 9.21 -29.74 -13.73
N GLY A 112 8.13 -29.28 -13.06
CA GLY A 112 8.09 -29.10 -11.61
C GLY A 112 8.58 -27.74 -11.11
N VAL A 113 9.13 -26.86 -11.99
CA VAL A 113 9.45 -25.47 -11.63
C VAL A 113 8.15 -24.67 -11.57
N ARG A 114 7.87 -24.05 -10.43
CA ARG A 114 6.69 -23.18 -10.25
C ARG A 114 6.97 -21.71 -10.58
N LEU A 115 8.21 -21.27 -10.43
CA LEU A 115 8.66 -19.91 -10.73
C LEU A 115 10.03 -19.96 -11.41
N GLY A 116 10.14 -19.44 -12.63
CA GLY A 116 11.36 -19.39 -13.42
C GLY A 116 12.34 -18.35 -12.88
N LYS A 117 13.64 -18.61 -13.07
CA LYS A 117 14.72 -17.76 -12.55
C LYS A 117 14.64 -16.30 -13.06
N THR A 118 14.31 -16.11 -14.33
CA THR A 118 14.17 -14.75 -14.89
C THR A 118 13.01 -14.03 -14.22
N CYS A 119 11.83 -14.66 -14.12
CA CYS A 119 10.65 -14.09 -13.47
C CYS A 119 10.95 -13.75 -12.00
N GLU A 120 11.56 -14.66 -11.23
CA GLU A 120 11.90 -14.43 -9.83
C GLU A 120 12.91 -13.27 -9.65
N ARG A 121 13.96 -13.20 -10.48
CA ARG A 121 14.96 -12.12 -10.39
C ARG A 121 14.38 -10.78 -10.81
N THR A 122 13.59 -10.73 -11.88
CA THR A 122 12.91 -9.53 -12.31
C THR A 122 11.98 -9.03 -11.20
N LEU A 123 11.21 -9.92 -10.57
CA LEU A 123 10.32 -9.56 -9.46
C LEU A 123 11.09 -8.94 -8.28
N ARG A 124 12.25 -9.49 -7.94
CA ARG A 124 13.09 -8.97 -6.84
C ARG A 124 13.60 -7.56 -7.09
N GLY A 125 13.77 -7.16 -8.34
CA GLY A 125 14.25 -5.84 -8.74
C GLY A 125 13.16 -4.89 -9.24
N ALA A 126 11.90 -5.33 -9.35
CA ALA A 126 10.86 -4.55 -9.97
C ALA A 126 10.40 -3.37 -9.11
N GLU A 127 10.54 -2.16 -9.64
CA GLU A 127 9.97 -0.92 -9.11
C GLU A 127 8.58 -0.64 -9.71
N SER A 128 8.23 -1.33 -10.78
CA SER A 128 6.94 -1.27 -11.48
C SER A 128 6.03 -2.43 -11.09
N PRO A 129 4.70 -2.28 -11.23
CA PRO A 129 3.78 -3.41 -11.05
C PRO A 129 4.14 -4.57 -11.98
N MET A 130 4.08 -5.79 -11.46
CA MET A 130 4.45 -6.98 -12.23
C MET A 130 3.36 -8.06 -12.15
N LEU A 131 2.81 -8.42 -13.30
CA LEU A 131 1.88 -9.54 -13.47
C LEU A 131 2.66 -10.80 -13.83
N VAL A 132 2.67 -11.76 -12.91
CA VAL A 132 3.20 -13.11 -13.11
C VAL A 132 2.08 -14.00 -13.61
N LEU A 133 2.19 -14.40 -14.87
CA LEU A 133 1.14 -15.10 -15.60
C LEU A 133 1.32 -16.61 -15.54
N ARG A 134 0.29 -17.33 -15.09
CA ARG A 134 0.23 -18.80 -15.07
C ARG A 134 -0.78 -19.34 -16.08
N ASP A 135 -2.01 -18.82 -16.00
CA ASP A 135 -3.07 -19.12 -16.93
C ASP A 135 -3.63 -17.81 -17.50
N PRO A 136 -3.41 -17.52 -18.79
CA PRO A 136 -3.94 -16.31 -19.41
C PRO A 136 -5.45 -16.37 -19.67
N ALA A 137 -6.05 -17.55 -19.75
CA ALA A 137 -7.40 -17.73 -20.25
C ALA A 137 -8.47 -16.93 -19.48
N PRO A 138 -8.50 -16.89 -18.14
CA PRO A 138 -9.51 -16.12 -17.41
C PRO A 138 -9.38 -14.61 -17.65
N LEU A 139 -8.14 -14.09 -17.74
CA LEU A 139 -7.89 -12.68 -17.95
C LEU A 139 -8.23 -12.25 -19.39
N VAL A 140 -7.95 -13.10 -20.36
CA VAL A 140 -8.30 -12.87 -21.77
C VAL A 140 -9.82 -12.87 -21.94
N ALA A 141 -10.54 -13.84 -21.37
CA ALA A 141 -12.00 -13.91 -21.39
C ALA A 141 -12.63 -12.68 -20.73
N TRP A 142 -12.07 -12.21 -19.60
CA TRP A 142 -12.48 -10.97 -18.96
C TRP A 142 -12.30 -9.74 -19.86
N LEU A 143 -11.12 -9.56 -20.46
CA LEU A 143 -10.85 -8.42 -21.35
C LEU A 143 -11.70 -8.45 -22.62
N ARG A 144 -12.17 -9.62 -23.06
CA ARG A 144 -13.14 -9.76 -24.13
C ARG A 144 -14.60 -9.49 -23.69
N GLY A 145 -14.85 -9.34 -22.41
CA GLY A 145 -16.18 -9.12 -21.85
C GLY A 145 -17.01 -10.40 -21.71
N GLU A 146 -16.39 -11.57 -21.79
CA GLU A 146 -17.07 -12.87 -21.74
C GLU A 146 -17.42 -13.28 -20.30
N ARG A 147 -16.69 -12.76 -19.32
CA ARG A 147 -16.91 -13.01 -17.88
C ARG A 147 -16.36 -11.89 -17.01
N ALA A 148 -16.81 -11.83 -15.76
CA ALA A 148 -16.21 -10.98 -14.75
C ALA A 148 -14.91 -11.59 -14.21
N LEU A 149 -13.90 -10.74 -13.91
CA LEU A 149 -12.65 -11.13 -13.28
C LEU A 149 -12.85 -11.29 -11.76
N ARG A 150 -12.52 -12.47 -11.22
CA ARG A 150 -12.48 -12.71 -9.79
C ARG A 150 -11.11 -12.32 -9.25
N MET A 151 -11.05 -11.32 -8.40
CA MET A 151 -9.80 -10.80 -7.83
C MET A 151 -9.76 -11.06 -6.34
N LEU A 152 -8.66 -11.64 -5.84
CA LEU A 152 -8.34 -11.67 -4.42
C LEU A 152 -7.26 -10.62 -4.15
N ILE A 153 -7.53 -9.68 -3.25
CA ILE A 153 -6.60 -8.60 -2.88
C ILE A 153 -6.06 -8.91 -1.48
N ALA A 154 -4.77 -9.18 -1.37
CA ALA A 154 -4.13 -9.34 -0.06
C ALA A 154 -4.08 -7.99 0.65
N TYR A 155 -4.69 -7.91 1.83
CA TYR A 155 -4.87 -6.67 2.57
C TYR A 155 -4.40 -6.79 4.02
N ASP A 156 -3.54 -5.89 4.48
CA ASP A 156 -2.94 -5.89 5.82
C ASP A 156 -2.83 -4.50 6.44
N PHE A 157 -3.61 -3.54 5.96
CA PHE A 157 -3.60 -2.12 6.36
C PHE A 157 -2.31 -1.35 6.02
N THR A 158 -1.39 -1.96 5.30
CA THR A 158 -0.16 -1.27 4.86
C THR A 158 -0.41 -0.37 3.64
N PRO A 159 0.41 0.67 3.42
CA PRO A 159 0.34 1.47 2.20
C PRO A 159 0.50 0.64 0.92
N GLN A 160 1.22 -0.47 0.99
CA GLN A 160 1.40 -1.40 -0.13
C GLN A 160 0.11 -2.17 -0.45
N ALA A 161 -0.64 -2.56 0.58
CA ALA A 161 -1.96 -3.15 0.40
C ALA A 161 -2.96 -2.10 -0.15
N ASP A 162 -2.89 -0.85 0.32
CA ASP A 162 -3.70 0.24 -0.25
C ASP A 162 -3.36 0.44 -1.74
N ALA A 163 -2.08 0.32 -2.15
CA ALA A 163 -1.68 0.36 -3.55
C ALA A 163 -2.26 -0.79 -4.39
N ALA A 164 -2.29 -1.98 -3.81
CA ALA A 164 -2.92 -3.14 -4.46
C ALA A 164 -4.42 -2.90 -4.70
N VAL A 165 -5.12 -2.31 -3.74
CA VAL A 165 -6.54 -1.92 -3.87
C VAL A 165 -6.76 -0.89 -4.97
N LEU A 166 -5.94 0.17 -5.02
CA LEU A 166 -6.02 1.19 -6.07
C LEU A 166 -5.71 0.60 -7.46
N PHE A 167 -4.81 -0.37 -7.54
CA PHE A 167 -4.55 -1.05 -8.81
C PHE A 167 -5.73 -1.93 -9.23
N ALA A 168 -6.41 -2.60 -8.28
CA ALA A 168 -7.63 -3.34 -8.54
C ALA A 168 -8.76 -2.44 -9.09
N GLU A 169 -8.91 -1.22 -8.55
CA GLU A 169 -9.86 -0.22 -9.09
C GLU A 169 -9.55 0.13 -10.54
N ARG A 170 -8.28 0.36 -10.89
CA ARG A 170 -7.87 0.60 -12.29
C ARG A 170 -8.15 -0.58 -13.23
N LEU A 171 -8.01 -1.80 -12.73
CA LEU A 171 -8.40 -2.99 -13.51
C LEU A 171 -9.91 -3.04 -13.71
N ALA A 172 -10.69 -2.66 -12.71
CA ALA A 172 -12.15 -2.64 -12.80
C ALA A 172 -12.69 -1.63 -13.85
N GLU A 173 -11.92 -0.60 -14.19
CA GLU A 173 -12.23 0.31 -15.31
C GLU A 173 -12.20 -0.41 -16.68
N LEU A 174 -11.45 -1.53 -16.80
CA LEU A 174 -11.27 -2.27 -18.05
C LEU A 174 -12.37 -3.30 -18.30
N GLY A 175 -13.11 -3.72 -17.27
CA GLY A 175 -14.16 -4.72 -17.37
C GLY A 175 -14.77 -5.09 -16.04
N ALA A 176 -15.85 -5.86 -16.06
CA ALA A 176 -16.54 -6.29 -14.84
C ALA A 176 -15.62 -7.11 -13.93
N CYS A 177 -15.61 -6.77 -12.64
CA CYS A 177 -14.78 -7.43 -11.63
C CYS A 177 -15.58 -7.84 -10.40
N ARG A 178 -15.10 -8.87 -9.70
CA ARG A 178 -15.60 -9.33 -8.39
C ARG A 178 -14.42 -9.38 -7.43
N PRO A 179 -14.09 -8.26 -6.78
CA PRO A 179 -12.97 -8.19 -5.86
C PRO A 179 -13.35 -8.68 -4.46
N VAL A 180 -12.43 -9.42 -3.86
CA VAL A 180 -12.48 -9.86 -2.45
C VAL A 180 -11.18 -9.42 -1.79
N ALA A 181 -11.24 -8.65 -0.71
CA ALA A 181 -10.09 -8.35 0.12
C ALA A 181 -9.90 -9.46 1.15
N ALA A 182 -8.72 -10.06 1.18
CA ALA A 182 -8.35 -11.11 2.10
C ALA A 182 -7.38 -10.59 3.15
N TYR A 183 -7.79 -10.60 4.40
CA TYR A 183 -6.94 -10.36 5.55
C TYR A 183 -6.60 -11.70 6.20
N VAL A 184 -5.30 -11.97 6.34
CA VAL A 184 -4.81 -13.16 7.02
C VAL A 184 -4.38 -12.76 8.42
N ASP A 185 -5.12 -13.23 9.40
CA ASP A 185 -4.98 -12.88 10.81
C ASP A 185 -3.84 -13.69 11.47
N ASP A 186 -3.00 -12.99 12.24
CA ASP A 186 -2.09 -13.58 13.22
C ASP A 186 -2.77 -13.48 14.59
N PRO A 187 -3.28 -14.61 15.16
CA PRO A 187 -4.03 -14.58 16.41
C PRO A 187 -3.27 -13.94 17.58
N GLN A 188 -1.93 -14.05 17.62
CA GLN A 188 -1.11 -13.45 18.67
C GLN A 188 -0.94 -11.94 18.48
N ARG A 189 -0.75 -11.50 17.27
CA ARG A 189 -0.68 -10.06 16.93
C ARG A 189 -2.02 -9.39 17.16
N GLU A 190 -3.10 -10.04 16.78
CA GLU A 190 -4.43 -9.47 16.87
C GLU A 190 -4.98 -9.47 18.31
N ALA A 191 -4.71 -10.48 19.11
CA ALA A 191 -5.01 -10.44 20.55
C ALA A 191 -4.28 -9.29 21.28
N ALA A 192 -3.02 -9.04 20.89
CA ALA A 192 -2.25 -7.88 21.41
C ALA A 192 -2.77 -6.52 20.89
N ARG A 193 -3.39 -6.50 19.71
CA ARG A 193 -3.86 -5.32 19.01
C ARG A 193 -5.26 -4.89 19.43
N MET A 194 -6.15 -5.84 19.70
CA MET A 194 -7.56 -5.58 19.95
C MET A 194 -7.95 -5.48 21.42
N GLY A 195 -7.06 -5.75 22.39
CA GLY A 195 -7.38 -5.68 23.81
C GLY A 195 -8.76 -6.23 24.14
N LEU A 196 -8.85 -7.51 24.51
CA LEU A 196 -10.03 -8.16 25.12
C LEU A 196 -11.36 -7.97 24.34
N PHE A 197 -11.54 -8.73 23.25
CA PHE A 197 -12.88 -9.08 22.79
C PHE A 197 -13.34 -10.35 23.48
N ASP A 198 -14.62 -10.41 23.85
CA ASP A 198 -15.22 -11.55 24.57
C ASP A 198 -15.24 -12.85 23.76
N SER A 199 -15.02 -12.79 22.43
CA SER A 199 -14.90 -13.97 21.58
C SER A 199 -14.09 -13.72 20.29
N PRO A 200 -13.38 -14.73 19.74
CA PRO A 200 -12.68 -14.64 18.46
C PRO A 200 -13.59 -14.24 17.28
N GLY A 201 -14.85 -14.65 17.31
CA GLY A 201 -15.82 -14.32 16.26
C GLY A 201 -16.19 -12.85 16.23
N GLN A 202 -16.30 -12.19 17.39
CA GLN A 202 -16.55 -10.74 17.46
C GLN A 202 -15.35 -9.95 16.95
N ALA A 203 -14.13 -10.38 17.27
CA ALA A 203 -12.90 -9.76 16.77
C ALA A 203 -12.81 -9.84 15.23
N GLN A 204 -13.09 -11.01 14.66
CA GLN A 204 -13.10 -11.19 13.19
C GLN A 204 -14.18 -10.34 12.51
N GLN A 205 -15.38 -10.24 13.11
CA GLN A 205 -16.45 -9.42 12.55
C GLN A 205 -16.09 -7.94 12.59
N HIS A 206 -15.54 -7.46 13.72
CA HIS A 206 -15.08 -6.07 13.85
C HIS A 206 -13.99 -5.71 12.83
N LEU A 207 -13.02 -6.61 12.65
CA LEU A 207 -11.95 -6.44 11.67
C LEU A 207 -12.49 -6.41 10.23
N ARG A 208 -13.44 -7.29 9.91
CA ARG A 208 -14.13 -7.29 8.61
C ARG A 208 -14.82 -5.95 8.35
N ASP A 209 -15.57 -5.45 9.33
CA ASP A 209 -16.30 -4.19 9.22
C ASP A 209 -15.35 -2.98 9.11
N GLU A 210 -14.20 -3.02 9.80
CA GLU A 210 -13.18 -1.97 9.69
C GLU A 210 -12.54 -1.93 8.30
N ILE A 211 -12.14 -3.10 7.79
CA ILE A 211 -11.60 -3.22 6.43
C ILE A 211 -12.63 -2.74 5.41
N ALA A 212 -13.86 -3.24 5.47
CA ALA A 212 -14.93 -2.87 4.54
C ALA A 212 -15.17 -1.35 4.53
N ARG A 213 -15.23 -0.71 5.71
CA ARG A 213 -15.37 0.75 5.82
C ARG A 213 -14.19 1.51 5.21
N ARG A 214 -12.96 1.02 5.40
CA ARG A 214 -11.76 1.65 4.84
C ARG A 214 -11.74 1.53 3.32
N LEU A 215 -12.03 0.34 2.79
CA LEU A 215 -12.07 0.09 1.34
C LEU A 215 -13.17 0.90 0.65
N ALA A 216 -14.37 0.96 1.23
CA ALA A 216 -15.46 1.77 0.70
C ALA A 216 -15.16 3.28 0.65
N ARG A 217 -14.25 3.76 1.51
CA ARG A 217 -13.76 5.15 1.44
C ARG A 217 -12.66 5.35 0.41
N ALA A 218 -11.76 4.36 0.29
CA ALA A 218 -10.61 4.44 -0.62
C ALA A 218 -11.03 4.31 -2.08
N VAL A 219 -11.95 3.38 -2.39
CA VAL A 219 -12.42 3.05 -3.75
C VAL A 219 -13.95 2.93 -3.78
N PRO A 220 -14.69 4.03 -3.61
CA PRO A 220 -16.15 4.00 -3.46
C PRO A 220 -16.88 3.46 -4.70
N ALA A 221 -16.24 3.50 -5.87
CA ALA A 221 -16.80 2.97 -7.11
C ALA A 221 -16.65 1.45 -7.25
N LEU A 222 -15.81 0.81 -6.43
CA LEU A 222 -15.53 -0.61 -6.48
C LEU A 222 -15.99 -1.29 -5.18
N PRO A 223 -17.18 -1.90 -5.13
CA PRO A 223 -17.60 -2.68 -3.96
C PRO A 223 -16.69 -3.90 -3.81
N ILE A 224 -16.07 -4.04 -2.64
CA ILE A 224 -15.12 -5.10 -2.31
C ILE A 224 -15.65 -5.90 -1.13
N ASP A 225 -15.85 -7.20 -1.33
CA ASP A 225 -16.16 -8.13 -0.25
C ASP A 225 -14.94 -8.38 0.62
N VAL A 226 -15.12 -8.70 1.90
CA VAL A 226 -14.02 -8.88 2.84
C VAL A 226 -14.05 -10.27 3.46
N VAL A 227 -12.93 -10.96 3.38
CA VAL A 227 -12.69 -12.25 4.05
C VAL A 227 -11.56 -12.08 5.07
N VAL A 228 -11.84 -12.48 6.31
CA VAL A 228 -10.84 -12.56 7.38
C VAL A 228 -10.60 -14.03 7.66
N ALA A 229 -9.37 -14.48 7.55
CA ALA A 229 -8.98 -15.86 7.77
C ALA A 229 -7.87 -15.95 8.83
N GLY A 230 -8.07 -16.83 9.80
CA GLY A 230 -7.00 -17.20 10.71
C GLY A 230 -5.90 -17.98 9.98
N HIS A 231 -4.67 -17.84 10.43
CA HIS A 231 -3.56 -18.63 9.92
C HIS A 231 -2.76 -19.28 11.05
N ASP A 232 -2.37 -20.54 10.82
CA ASP A 232 -1.42 -21.28 11.64
C ASP A 232 -0.19 -21.55 10.76
N GLY A 233 0.68 -20.53 10.54
CA GLY A 233 1.88 -20.72 9.71
C GLY A 233 2.20 -19.58 8.73
N ASP A 234 2.47 -19.92 7.46
CA ASP A 234 2.89 -18.95 6.43
C ASP A 234 1.69 -18.21 5.81
N PRO A 235 1.64 -16.87 5.91
CA PRO A 235 0.59 -16.06 5.30
C PRO A 235 0.49 -16.19 3.77
N GLY A 236 1.61 -16.40 3.08
CA GLY A 236 1.66 -16.59 1.63
C GLY A 236 0.94 -17.85 1.19
N ALA A 237 1.22 -18.98 1.84
CA ALA A 237 0.52 -20.25 1.60
C ALA A 237 -0.97 -20.14 1.92
N ARG A 238 -1.32 -19.41 2.98
CA ARG A 238 -2.74 -19.19 3.33
C ARG A 238 -3.47 -18.36 2.29
N LEU A 239 -2.84 -17.33 1.76
CA LEU A 239 -3.40 -16.53 0.66
C LEU A 239 -3.58 -17.37 -0.62
N ALA A 240 -2.61 -18.25 -0.92
CA ALA A 240 -2.73 -19.17 -2.06
C ALA A 240 -3.95 -20.09 -1.91
N HIS A 241 -4.15 -20.69 -0.72
CA HIS A 241 -5.32 -21.50 -0.43
C HIS A 241 -6.64 -20.71 -0.47
N LEU A 242 -6.64 -19.47 0.02
CA LEU A 242 -7.80 -18.59 -0.10
C LEU A 242 -8.12 -18.27 -1.57
N ALA A 243 -7.11 -18.07 -2.40
CA ALA A 243 -7.31 -17.82 -3.83
C ALA A 243 -7.98 -19.02 -4.53
N GLU A 244 -7.60 -20.24 -4.17
CA GLU A 244 -8.26 -21.45 -4.67
C GLU A 244 -9.71 -21.55 -4.19
N ARG A 245 -9.96 -21.32 -2.90
CA ARG A 245 -11.30 -21.40 -2.31
C ARG A 245 -12.25 -20.35 -2.89
N GLU A 246 -11.80 -19.14 -3.10
CA GLU A 246 -12.58 -18.05 -3.70
C GLU A 246 -12.58 -18.11 -5.25
N GLU A 247 -11.98 -19.17 -5.82
CA GLU A 247 -11.81 -19.37 -7.27
C GLU A 247 -11.27 -18.11 -7.97
N ALA A 248 -10.27 -17.47 -7.38
CA ALA A 248 -9.70 -16.24 -7.89
C ALA A 248 -8.93 -16.48 -9.21
N ASP A 249 -9.18 -15.65 -10.19
CA ASP A 249 -8.47 -15.62 -11.47
C ASP A 249 -7.15 -14.84 -11.34
N LEU A 250 -7.09 -13.91 -10.38
CA LEU A 250 -5.97 -13.02 -10.11
C LEU A 250 -5.86 -12.74 -8.61
N VAL A 251 -4.67 -12.92 -8.06
CA VAL A 251 -4.32 -12.42 -6.74
C VAL A 251 -3.51 -11.15 -6.88
N ILE A 252 -3.89 -10.10 -6.13
CA ILE A 252 -3.16 -8.83 -6.11
C ILE A 252 -2.54 -8.66 -4.73
N VAL A 253 -1.22 -8.44 -4.69
CA VAL A 253 -0.47 -8.29 -3.44
C VAL A 253 0.47 -7.10 -3.50
N GLY A 254 0.51 -6.31 -2.41
CA GLY A 254 1.49 -5.27 -2.22
C GLY A 254 2.87 -5.85 -1.89
N SER A 255 3.96 -5.25 -2.37
CA SER A 255 5.30 -5.65 -1.98
C SER A 255 6.00 -4.55 -1.18
N HIS A 256 6.68 -4.96 -0.09
CA HIS A 256 7.48 -4.07 0.72
C HIS A 256 8.85 -3.83 0.09
N GLN A 257 9.14 -2.58 -0.25
CA GLN A 257 10.50 -2.12 -0.49
C GLN A 257 11.06 -1.66 0.86
N ARG A 258 11.88 -2.47 1.53
CA ARG A 258 12.62 -2.01 2.70
C ARG A 258 13.82 -1.21 2.23
N GLY A 259 13.78 0.11 2.47
CA GLY A 259 14.81 1.07 2.10
C GLY A 259 16.18 0.79 2.72
N THR A 260 17.21 1.29 2.02
CA THR A 260 18.62 1.50 2.44
C THR A 260 19.34 0.31 3.03
N VAL A 261 19.87 -0.54 2.26
CA VAL A 261 21.11 -1.30 2.18
C VAL A 261 20.90 -2.55 1.32
N GLU A 262 21.43 -2.51 0.12
CA GLU A 262 21.95 -3.58 -0.74
C GLU A 262 21.18 -4.89 -1.01
N ARG A 263 19.91 -5.10 -0.67
CA ARG A 263 19.13 -6.23 -1.23
C ARG A 263 17.64 -5.95 -1.22
N TRP A 264 17.10 -5.72 -2.40
CA TRP A 264 15.69 -5.65 -2.71
C TRP A 264 15.05 -7.03 -2.49
N PHE A 265 14.10 -7.13 -1.55
CA PHE A 265 13.32 -8.36 -1.40
C PHE A 265 11.85 -8.01 -1.65
N ALA A 266 11.23 -8.68 -2.65
CA ALA A 266 9.80 -8.93 -2.56
C ALA A 266 9.54 -9.51 -1.17
N GLY A 267 8.54 -9.02 -0.44
CA GLY A 267 8.28 -9.47 0.94
C GLY A 267 8.13 -11.00 0.97
N SER A 268 8.46 -11.64 2.08
CA SER A 268 8.34 -13.10 2.21
C SER A 268 6.96 -13.59 1.73
N VAL A 269 5.89 -12.92 2.16
CA VAL A 269 4.50 -13.25 1.76
C VAL A 269 4.28 -13.25 0.25
N SER A 270 4.81 -12.25 -0.48
CA SER A 270 4.63 -12.18 -1.94
C SER A 270 5.40 -13.29 -2.68
N LEU A 271 6.59 -13.65 -2.20
CA LEU A 271 7.40 -14.74 -2.79
C LEU A 271 6.81 -16.11 -2.47
N ASP A 272 6.37 -16.32 -1.23
CA ASP A 272 5.80 -17.58 -0.80
C ASP A 272 4.44 -17.79 -1.50
N LEU A 273 3.61 -16.74 -1.60
CA LEU A 273 2.41 -16.74 -2.43
C LEU A 273 2.74 -17.12 -3.88
N LEU A 274 3.78 -16.53 -4.50
CA LEU A 274 4.16 -16.84 -5.88
C LEU A 274 4.68 -18.26 -6.06
N ARG A 275 5.23 -18.88 -5.03
CA ARG A 275 5.67 -20.28 -5.09
C ARG A 275 4.49 -21.25 -4.99
N ASP A 276 3.49 -20.92 -4.20
CA ASP A 276 2.39 -21.80 -3.83
C ASP A 276 1.12 -21.60 -4.69
N ALA A 277 0.83 -20.36 -5.10
CA ALA A 277 -0.36 -20.09 -5.90
C ALA A 277 -0.35 -20.79 -7.25
N ALA A 278 -1.46 -21.43 -7.61
CA ALA A 278 -1.73 -21.91 -8.97
C ALA A 278 -2.28 -20.81 -9.89
N THR A 279 -2.68 -19.70 -9.32
CA THR A 279 -3.38 -18.54 -9.94
C THR A 279 -2.39 -17.47 -10.40
N ASN A 280 -2.82 -16.59 -11.31
CA ASN A 280 -2.07 -15.40 -11.70
C ASN A 280 -1.85 -14.46 -10.51
N VAL A 281 -0.68 -13.86 -10.40
CA VAL A 281 -0.34 -12.97 -9.29
C VAL A 281 0.15 -11.63 -9.83
N LEU A 282 -0.49 -10.56 -9.40
CA LEU A 282 -0.06 -9.18 -9.63
C LEU A 282 0.62 -8.66 -8.37
N VAL A 283 1.89 -8.35 -8.47
CA VAL A 283 2.67 -7.74 -7.40
C VAL A 283 2.77 -6.24 -7.65
N VAL A 284 2.29 -5.44 -6.70
CA VAL A 284 2.30 -3.98 -6.76
C VAL A 284 3.34 -3.43 -5.80
N PRO A 285 4.46 -2.86 -6.28
CA PRO A 285 5.47 -2.26 -5.42
C PRO A 285 4.95 -1.02 -4.69
N GLY A 286 5.42 -0.80 -3.46
CA GLY A 286 5.04 0.38 -2.67
C GLY A 286 5.40 1.71 -3.34
N ALA A 287 6.44 1.76 -4.18
CA ALA A 287 6.75 2.93 -4.99
C ALA A 287 5.72 3.21 -6.08
N ALA A 288 5.07 2.17 -6.62
CA ALA A 288 3.96 2.31 -7.56
C ALA A 288 2.71 2.92 -6.89
N ALA A 289 2.56 2.78 -5.56
CA ALA A 289 1.53 3.46 -4.79
C ALA A 289 1.67 4.99 -4.86
N ALA A 290 2.88 5.50 -4.79
CA ALA A 290 3.16 6.93 -4.89
C ALA A 290 2.82 7.50 -6.30
N ALA A 291 2.93 6.68 -7.33
CA ALA A 291 2.61 7.07 -8.70
C ALA A 291 1.11 6.90 -9.05
N VAL A 292 0.43 5.95 -8.39
CA VAL A 292 -1.03 5.76 -8.50
C VAL A 292 -1.77 6.72 -7.57
N SER A 293 -1.16 7.06 -6.43
CA SER A 293 -1.64 8.02 -5.44
C SER A 293 -1.23 9.45 -5.80
N GLN A 294 -1.54 9.93 -7.00
CA GLN A 294 -1.56 11.37 -7.28
C GLN A 294 -2.79 12.08 -6.69
N LEU A 295 -3.69 11.33 -6.06
CA LEU A 295 -4.65 11.85 -5.11
C LEU A 295 -4.28 11.27 -3.75
N PRO A 296 -3.76 12.06 -2.80
CA PRO A 296 -3.76 11.64 -1.42
C PRO A 296 -5.22 11.27 -1.11
N PRO A 297 -5.49 10.19 -0.34
CA PRO A 297 -6.82 10.00 0.23
C PRO A 297 -7.20 11.36 0.80
N ALA A 298 -8.37 11.87 0.44
CA ALA A 298 -8.76 13.21 0.83
C ALA A 298 -8.65 13.27 2.36
N VAL A 299 -7.54 13.86 2.85
CA VAL A 299 -7.27 14.00 4.29
C VAL A 299 -8.25 15.05 4.79
N LYS A 300 -9.50 14.63 4.95
CA LYS A 300 -10.60 15.53 5.33
C LYS A 300 -10.67 15.76 6.82
N ARG A 301 -10.28 14.76 7.62
CA ARG A 301 -10.29 14.85 9.08
C ARG A 301 -8.88 14.64 9.63
N ILE A 302 -8.33 15.69 10.23
CA ILE A 302 -7.00 15.66 10.82
C ILE A 302 -7.14 15.82 12.34
N LEU A 303 -6.54 14.92 13.10
CA LEU A 303 -6.39 15.09 14.54
C LEU A 303 -4.95 15.51 14.84
N VAL A 304 -4.78 16.58 15.60
CA VAL A 304 -3.46 17.03 16.04
C VAL A 304 -3.39 17.03 17.56
N ALA A 305 -2.43 16.31 18.11
CA ALA A 305 -2.17 16.29 19.54
C ALA A 305 -1.07 17.30 19.90
N THR A 306 -1.37 18.21 20.83
CA THR A 306 -0.41 19.19 21.34
C THR A 306 -0.39 19.20 22.86
N ASP A 307 0.80 19.32 23.44
CA ASP A 307 1.03 19.57 24.85
C ASP A 307 1.29 21.07 25.16
N LEU A 308 1.02 21.93 24.16
CA LEU A 308 1.29 23.38 24.19
C LEU A 308 2.80 23.70 24.18
N SER A 309 3.67 22.72 23.93
CA SER A 309 5.09 23.00 23.67
C SER A 309 5.29 23.62 22.29
N PRO A 310 6.44 24.28 22.02
CA PRO A 310 6.72 24.86 20.71
C PRO A 310 6.63 23.85 19.57
N VAL A 311 7.06 22.60 19.80
CA VAL A 311 7.00 21.53 18.78
C VAL A 311 5.57 21.01 18.62
N GLY A 312 4.82 20.84 19.72
CA GLY A 312 3.41 20.49 19.69
C GLY A 312 2.57 21.55 18.96
N ASN A 313 2.85 22.84 19.20
CA ASN A 313 2.17 23.95 18.54
C ASN A 313 2.50 24.03 17.02
N ARG A 314 3.73 23.67 16.63
CA ARG A 314 4.07 23.52 15.21
C ARG A 314 3.28 22.39 14.53
N ALA A 315 3.01 21.30 15.25
CA ALA A 315 2.18 20.23 14.69
C ALA A 315 0.77 20.74 14.34
N VAL A 316 0.22 21.70 15.13
CA VAL A 316 -1.05 22.36 14.80
C VAL A 316 -0.94 23.17 13.50
N ALA A 317 0.14 23.94 13.32
CA ALA A 317 0.35 24.69 12.09
C ALA A 317 0.49 23.77 10.85
N TYR A 318 1.18 22.65 10.97
CA TYR A 318 1.27 21.65 9.90
C TYR A 318 -0.09 21.01 9.59
N ALA A 319 -0.86 20.64 10.61
CA ALA A 319 -2.20 20.09 10.42
C ALA A 319 -3.12 21.07 9.66
N LEU A 320 -3.05 22.35 10.00
CA LEU A 320 -3.80 23.40 9.30
C LEU A 320 -3.32 23.61 7.85
N ALA A 321 -2.02 23.50 7.60
CA ALA A 321 -1.45 23.64 6.25
C ALA A 321 -1.84 22.48 5.31
N VAL A 322 -1.97 21.27 5.86
CA VAL A 322 -2.33 20.06 5.09
C VAL A 322 -3.85 19.91 4.93
N ALA A 323 -4.65 20.46 5.85
CA ALA A 323 -6.11 20.35 5.81
C ALA A 323 -6.71 21.06 4.59
N PRO A 324 -7.55 20.40 3.78
CA PRO A 324 -8.27 21.07 2.69
C PRO A 324 -9.30 22.07 3.23
N SER A 325 -9.78 22.97 2.38
CA SER A 325 -10.74 24.02 2.77
C SER A 325 -12.10 23.48 3.26
N ASP A 326 -12.48 22.27 2.84
CA ASP A 326 -13.68 21.57 3.30
C ASP A 326 -13.41 20.53 4.40
N GLY A 327 -12.19 20.53 4.96
CA GLY A 327 -11.73 19.57 5.96
C GLY A 327 -12.07 19.95 7.41
N GLU A 328 -11.85 19.00 8.32
CA GLU A 328 -11.98 19.17 9.77
C GLU A 328 -10.62 18.99 10.44
N VAL A 329 -10.24 19.94 11.33
CA VAL A 329 -9.05 19.83 12.18
C VAL A 329 -9.49 19.78 13.64
N ILE A 330 -9.12 18.68 14.32
CA ILE A 330 -9.42 18.43 15.72
C ILE A 330 -8.13 18.61 16.51
N VAL A 331 -8.05 19.67 17.31
CA VAL A 331 -6.90 19.92 18.18
C VAL A 331 -7.17 19.29 19.54
N VAL A 332 -6.33 18.32 19.92
CA VAL A 332 -6.47 17.53 21.14
C VAL A 332 -5.38 17.90 22.12
N HIS A 333 -5.78 18.19 23.37
CA HIS A 333 -4.89 18.36 24.51
C HIS A 333 -5.28 17.40 25.63
N ALA A 334 -4.33 16.59 26.10
CA ALA A 334 -4.57 15.67 27.20
C ALA A 334 -4.14 16.30 28.53
N LEU A 335 -5.05 16.33 29.51
CA LEU A 335 -4.81 16.75 30.87
C LEU A 335 -4.76 15.54 31.79
N SER A 336 -3.73 15.51 32.68
CA SER A 336 -3.68 14.53 33.74
C SER A 336 -4.46 15.03 34.95
N PRO A 337 -5.45 14.28 35.48
CA PRO A 337 -6.18 14.63 36.68
C PRO A 337 -5.30 14.83 37.93
N ASN A 338 -4.08 14.22 37.91
CA ASN A 338 -3.15 14.31 39.06
C ASN A 338 -2.45 15.67 39.17
N LEU A 339 -2.38 16.46 38.10
CA LEU A 339 -1.82 17.82 38.15
C LEU A 339 -2.60 18.75 39.09
N MET A 340 -3.82 18.39 39.47
CA MET A 340 -4.65 19.15 40.40
C MET A 340 -4.48 18.75 41.88
N ARG A 341 -3.73 17.67 42.17
CA ARG A 341 -3.55 17.15 43.54
C ARG A 341 -2.32 17.67 44.25
N ASP A 342 -1.36 18.29 43.58
CA ASP A 342 -0.05 18.61 44.14
C ASP A 342 0.08 19.94 44.85
N GLY A 343 -1.02 20.61 45.20
CA GLY A 343 -0.92 22.00 45.68
C GLY A 343 -1.39 22.30 47.07
N GLN A 344 -2.18 21.48 47.79
CA GLN A 344 -2.72 21.92 49.12
C GLN A 344 -3.00 20.78 50.10
N HIS A 345 -2.42 20.91 51.28
CA HIS A 345 -2.78 20.17 52.50
C HIS A 345 -4.13 20.69 53.04
N GLY A 346 -5.22 20.05 52.63
CA GLY A 346 -6.57 20.34 53.09
C GLY A 346 -7.61 19.90 52.03
N ARG A 347 -8.65 19.17 52.43
CA ARG A 347 -9.73 18.77 51.53
C ARG A 347 -10.54 20.02 51.15
N PRO A 348 -10.43 20.56 49.91
CA PRO A 348 -11.30 21.64 49.45
C PRO A 348 -12.75 21.15 49.39
N SER A 349 -13.71 22.06 49.61
CA SER A 349 -15.11 21.74 49.35
C SER A 349 -15.28 21.36 47.87
N TYR A 350 -16.17 20.42 47.58
CA TYR A 350 -16.46 19.95 46.20
C TYR A 350 -16.72 21.14 45.23
N ALA A 351 -17.42 22.18 45.70
CA ALA A 351 -17.72 23.37 44.89
C ALA A 351 -16.45 24.17 44.52
N ARG A 352 -15.47 24.29 45.45
CA ARG A 352 -14.20 24.97 45.16
C ARG A 352 -13.33 24.16 44.18
N PHE A 353 -13.25 22.87 44.39
CA PHE A 353 -12.55 21.97 43.47
C PHE A 353 -13.16 22.02 42.03
N ALA A 354 -14.51 22.00 41.92
CA ALA A 354 -15.18 22.10 40.63
C ALA A 354 -14.98 23.46 39.94
N ALA A 355 -14.88 24.56 40.72
CA ALA A 355 -14.60 25.89 40.18
C ALA A 355 -13.15 26.00 39.66
N GLU A 356 -12.18 25.54 40.46
CA GLU A 356 -10.75 25.52 40.08
C GLU A 356 -10.53 24.63 38.86
N HIS A 357 -11.15 23.46 38.82
CA HIS A 357 -11.11 22.54 37.66
C HIS A 357 -11.63 23.20 36.37
N ARG A 358 -12.79 23.85 36.46
CA ARG A 358 -13.39 24.57 35.31
C ARG A 358 -12.47 25.70 34.84
N ALA A 359 -11.86 26.46 35.77
CA ALA A 359 -10.93 27.52 35.40
C ALA A 359 -9.72 27.00 34.61
N VAL A 360 -9.15 25.86 35.01
CA VAL A 360 -8.04 25.22 34.29
C VAL A 360 -8.47 24.78 32.88
N LEU A 361 -9.66 24.18 32.74
CA LEU A 361 -10.16 23.78 31.42
C LEU A 361 -10.40 24.98 30.51
N ASP A 362 -10.95 26.08 31.04
CA ASP A 362 -11.21 27.32 30.30
C ASP A 362 -9.89 27.99 29.88
N GLU A 363 -8.88 28.02 30.76
CA GLU A 363 -7.53 28.50 30.43
C GLU A 363 -6.90 27.71 29.30
N ARG A 364 -6.89 26.36 29.38
CA ARG A 364 -6.33 25.50 28.33
C ARG A 364 -7.08 25.64 27.01
N ARG A 365 -8.41 25.78 27.09
CA ARG A 365 -9.22 26.02 25.88
C ARG A 365 -8.88 27.36 25.23
N ALA A 366 -8.65 28.41 26.01
CA ALA A 366 -8.24 29.71 25.51
C ALA A 366 -6.84 29.67 24.86
N GLU A 367 -5.88 28.97 25.49
CA GLU A 367 -4.53 28.77 24.92
C GLU A 367 -4.58 28.01 23.60
N LEU A 368 -5.37 26.94 23.51
CA LEU A 368 -5.55 26.15 22.27
C LEU A 368 -6.25 26.98 21.19
N ALA A 369 -7.26 27.78 21.56
CA ALA A 369 -7.95 28.68 20.64
C ALA A 369 -7.01 29.73 20.03
N ALA A 370 -6.03 30.20 20.82
CA ALA A 370 -5.02 31.15 20.34
C ALA A 370 -4.07 30.56 19.26
N LEU A 371 -3.95 29.24 19.16
CA LEU A 371 -3.18 28.56 18.11
C LEU A 371 -3.93 28.48 16.78
N LEU A 372 -5.24 28.70 16.78
CA LEU A 372 -6.08 28.56 15.60
C LEU A 372 -6.24 29.92 14.89
N PRO A 373 -6.31 29.93 13.56
CA PRO A 373 -6.56 31.14 12.81
C PRO A 373 -7.99 31.65 13.08
N LYS A 374 -8.15 32.98 13.09
CA LYS A 374 -9.48 33.61 13.24
C LYS A 374 -10.38 33.33 12.04
N ASP A 375 -9.79 33.22 10.87
CA ASP A 375 -10.46 32.76 9.65
C ASP A 375 -10.06 31.32 9.36
N ALA A 376 -10.98 30.40 9.45
CA ALA A 376 -10.76 28.99 9.20
C ALA A 376 -10.62 28.65 7.70
N GLY A 377 -10.86 29.60 6.79
CA GLY A 377 -10.79 29.36 5.34
C GLY A 377 -11.70 28.24 4.86
N GLY A 378 -12.92 28.14 5.45
CA GLY A 378 -13.89 27.09 5.16
C GLY A 378 -13.72 25.78 5.96
N ARG A 379 -12.60 25.60 6.69
CA ARG A 379 -12.33 24.41 7.51
C ARG A 379 -13.18 24.40 8.78
N LYS A 380 -13.54 23.22 9.24
CA LYS A 380 -14.14 23.04 10.55
C LYS A 380 -13.02 22.85 11.59
N LEU A 381 -12.92 23.76 12.56
CA LEU A 381 -11.94 23.70 13.63
C LEU A 381 -12.63 23.29 14.93
N ARG A 382 -12.07 22.28 15.61
CA ARG A 382 -12.61 21.77 16.87
C ARG A 382 -11.48 21.59 17.90
N ILE A 383 -11.72 22.02 19.12
CA ILE A 383 -10.82 21.83 20.25
C ILE A 383 -11.41 20.79 21.18
N GLU A 384 -10.61 19.83 21.56
CA GLU A 384 -10.97 18.80 22.50
C GLU A 384 -9.93 18.68 23.61
N ILE A 385 -10.38 18.76 24.85
CA ILE A 385 -9.55 18.55 26.05
C ILE A 385 -9.96 17.20 26.62
N VAL A 386 -9.00 16.27 26.68
CA VAL A 386 -9.22 14.91 27.17
C VAL A 386 -8.57 14.75 28.53
N GLU A 387 -9.36 14.37 29.53
CA GLU A 387 -8.87 14.08 30.84
C GLU A 387 -8.58 12.58 30.99
N HIS A 388 -7.30 12.25 31.16
CA HIS A 388 -6.88 10.86 31.33
C HIS A 388 -5.61 10.81 32.19
N GLU A 389 -5.48 9.79 33.06
CA GLU A 389 -4.27 9.58 33.87
C GLU A 389 -2.99 9.47 33.04
N ARG A 390 -3.11 8.92 31.84
CA ARG A 390 -2.03 8.74 30.87
C ARG A 390 -2.40 9.45 29.58
N ALA A 391 -1.73 10.55 29.28
CA ALA A 391 -2.02 11.41 28.14
C ALA A 391 -2.08 10.62 26.81
N GLU A 392 -1.12 9.69 26.61
CA GLU A 392 -1.04 8.88 25.41
C GLU A 392 -2.28 7.98 25.21
N ARG A 393 -2.86 7.46 26.28
CA ARG A 393 -4.08 6.64 26.19
C ARG A 393 -5.30 7.48 25.84
N GLY A 394 -5.49 8.62 26.50
CA GLY A 394 -6.58 9.52 26.17
C GLY A 394 -6.54 10.01 24.72
N ILE A 395 -5.34 10.25 24.18
CA ILE A 395 -5.17 10.62 22.77
C ILE A 395 -5.53 9.43 21.85
N ILE A 396 -5.06 8.22 22.16
CA ILE A 396 -5.36 7.02 21.34
C ILE A 396 -6.87 6.73 21.31
N GLU A 397 -7.55 6.79 22.46
CA GLU A 397 -9.01 6.63 22.54
C GLU A 397 -9.75 7.70 21.72
N THR A 398 -9.25 8.93 21.72
CA THR A 398 -9.79 9.99 20.88
C THR A 398 -9.57 9.72 19.40
N ILE A 399 -8.39 9.23 19.01
CA ILE A 399 -8.09 8.83 17.64
C ILE A 399 -9.03 7.71 17.16
N GLU A 400 -9.29 6.73 18.01
CA GLU A 400 -10.20 5.62 17.69
C GLU A 400 -11.64 6.11 17.53
N ARG A 401 -12.13 6.95 18.44
CA ARG A 401 -13.47 7.52 18.40
C ARG A 401 -13.68 8.44 17.20
N GLU A 402 -12.74 9.35 16.94
CA GLU A 402 -12.85 10.35 15.86
C GLU A 402 -12.50 9.81 14.50
N ALA A 403 -11.80 8.69 14.43
CA ALA A 403 -11.38 8.04 13.20
C ALA A 403 -10.75 9.00 12.15
N PRO A 404 -9.72 9.81 12.51
CA PRO A 404 -9.13 10.78 11.59
C PRO A 404 -8.40 10.11 10.44
N ASP A 405 -8.27 10.82 9.32
CA ASP A 405 -7.52 10.36 8.14
C ASP A 405 -6.00 10.55 8.35
N LEU A 406 -5.62 11.52 9.20
CA LEU A 406 -4.24 11.83 9.55
C LEU A 406 -4.16 12.25 11.02
N VAL A 407 -3.12 11.78 11.73
CA VAL A 407 -2.77 12.24 13.07
C VAL A 407 -1.46 13.00 13.01
N CYS A 408 -1.41 14.21 13.58
CA CYS A 408 -0.21 15.02 13.69
C CYS A 408 0.23 15.10 15.17
N VAL A 409 1.53 14.94 15.43
CA VAL A 409 2.10 15.07 16.79
C VAL A 409 3.54 15.57 16.75
N GLY A 410 3.94 16.37 17.73
CA GLY A 410 5.33 16.76 17.91
C GLY A 410 6.19 15.59 18.38
N THR A 411 7.43 15.49 17.85
CA THR A 411 8.37 14.43 18.26
C THR A 411 8.91 14.60 19.67
N ILE A 412 8.91 15.84 20.21
CA ILE A 412 9.40 16.18 21.54
C ILE A 412 8.34 17.02 22.25
N GLY A 413 8.06 16.72 23.51
CA GLY A 413 7.16 17.49 24.38
C GLY A 413 7.92 18.43 25.32
N ARG A 414 7.20 18.93 26.36
CA ARG A 414 7.71 19.88 27.38
C ARG A 414 8.95 19.38 28.14
N THR A 415 9.13 18.09 28.29
CA THR A 415 10.18 17.44 29.08
C THR A 415 11.39 16.98 28.29
N GLY A 416 11.41 17.15 26.97
CA GLY A 416 12.43 16.63 26.08
C GLY A 416 13.74 17.41 26.12
N ALA A 417 14.74 16.88 26.79
CA ALA A 417 16.06 17.50 26.93
C ALA A 417 17.07 17.09 25.83
N ILE A 418 16.78 16.11 24.96
CA ILE A 418 17.73 15.61 23.96
C ILE A 418 17.01 15.40 22.62
N ALA A 419 17.49 16.08 21.59
CA ALA A 419 16.91 16.11 20.23
C ALA A 419 16.84 14.76 19.47
N THR A 420 17.42 13.71 20.03
CA THR A 420 17.51 12.38 19.40
C THR A 420 16.51 11.35 19.92
N VAL A 421 15.69 11.68 20.92
CA VAL A 421 14.74 10.73 21.53
C VAL A 421 13.30 11.20 21.34
N LEU A 422 12.46 10.35 20.75
CA LEU A 422 11.01 10.58 20.67
C LEU A 422 10.41 10.68 22.08
N GLY A 423 9.57 11.69 22.30
CA GLY A 423 8.81 11.84 23.55
C GLY A 423 7.86 10.67 23.79
N SER A 424 7.49 10.44 25.06
CA SER A 424 6.66 9.29 25.49
C SER A 424 5.34 9.17 24.71
N THR A 425 4.64 10.28 24.50
CA THR A 425 3.40 10.33 23.72
C THR A 425 3.63 9.98 22.25
N ALA A 426 4.65 10.56 21.62
CA ALA A 426 5.01 10.25 20.23
C ALA A 426 5.41 8.76 20.07
N GLN A 427 6.18 8.21 21.01
CA GLN A 427 6.53 6.79 21.02
C GLN A 427 5.29 5.88 21.16
N ALA A 428 4.37 6.24 22.06
CA ALA A 428 3.14 5.49 22.26
C ALA A 428 2.25 5.52 21.02
N LEU A 429 2.13 6.67 20.35
CA LEU A 429 1.39 6.80 19.10
C LEU A 429 2.04 6.03 17.94
N VAL A 430 3.37 6.06 17.82
CA VAL A 430 4.07 5.24 16.80
C VAL A 430 3.82 3.74 16.99
N ARG A 431 3.68 3.29 18.24
CA ARG A 431 3.43 1.87 18.55
C ARG A 431 1.96 1.47 18.46
N GLY A 432 1.04 2.38 18.80
CA GLY A 432 -0.37 2.08 19.01
C GLY A 432 -1.35 2.76 18.05
N CYS A 433 -0.92 3.81 17.33
CA CYS A 433 -1.79 4.51 16.40
C CYS A 433 -1.90 3.74 15.06
N ARG A 434 -3.14 3.47 14.65
CA ARG A 434 -3.46 2.76 13.39
C ARG A 434 -3.75 3.69 12.22
N ARG A 435 -3.67 4.99 12.46
CA ARG A 435 -3.90 6.03 11.45
C ARG A 435 -2.55 6.53 10.91
N PRO A 436 -2.52 7.07 9.69
CA PRO A 436 -1.35 7.77 9.18
C PRO A 436 -0.88 8.80 10.22
N LEU A 437 0.42 8.79 10.54
CA LEU A 437 1.00 9.61 11.60
C LEU A 437 2.06 10.55 11.02
N LEU A 438 1.84 11.85 11.17
CA LEU A 438 2.82 12.89 10.85
C LEU A 438 3.57 13.30 12.12
N LEU A 439 4.86 12.97 12.16
CA LEU A 439 5.76 13.35 13.24
C LEU A 439 6.44 14.69 12.91
N VAL A 440 6.18 15.72 13.70
CA VAL A 440 6.75 17.06 13.50
C VAL A 440 7.96 17.24 14.38
N GLN A 441 9.11 17.48 13.75
CA GLN A 441 10.39 17.67 14.43
C GLN A 441 10.61 19.13 14.87
N PRO A 442 11.49 19.41 15.85
CA PRO A 442 11.98 20.75 16.12
C PRO A 442 12.63 21.33 14.86
N GLN A 443 12.63 22.65 14.72
CA GLN A 443 13.46 23.31 13.71
C GLN A 443 14.92 23.25 14.15
N ASP A 444 15.81 22.77 13.29
CA ASP A 444 17.24 22.99 13.49
C ASP A 444 17.50 24.51 13.56
N ARG A 445 18.24 24.93 14.57
CA ARG A 445 18.65 26.31 14.75
C ARG A 445 19.78 26.67 13.78
#